data_b2f38f49d0e87baf977f1c74096b8fcd
#
_entry.id   b2f38f49d0e87baf977f1c74096b8fcd
#
_cell.length_a   1.000
_cell.length_b   1.000
_cell.length_c   1.000
_cell.angle_alpha   90.00
_cell.angle_beta   90.00
_cell.angle_gamma   90.00
#
_symmetry.space_group_name_H-M   'P 1'
#
loop_
_entity.id
_entity.type
_entity.pdbx_description
1 polymer ?
#
loop_
_entity_poly.entity_id
_entity_poly.type
_entity_poly.pdbx_seq_one_letter_code
_entity_poly.pdbx_strand_id
1 'polypeptide(L)'
;VALSGNLAETSFADLIQFYSISRQTAAVTVESPAGREHDVVVFIENGEIVDARFGPITGVDAVRRALRLREGEFHVDLNVTAANRTIWESCSKLLLEEMVSDDEAQKSASNGHSGAEEIMVSRTQPPAPPKPQPLPAQKLQPPRLPPLRKRSPRPIVAAGVVLVAAIVGAIIWWRGRQEAAAAAAARQAALAAAQRPAPAPARPSVPGVSDTEIVFGMSAPFSGPAKELGRGMKTGIDLAFAATNEAGGVNGRKLRLVALDDGYEPERTRTVMKELAEKRNVFAFVGNVGTPTAEVAVPFTLEKKMLFFGPFTGAGLLRREPPDRYVFNYRASYAEETAATVRYLVEQRRIPADEIAVFAQQDGYGDAGFNGVAKMLRKYKRDPQRALRVGYKRNTSDVEEAVEKLVKTRRRVSAVVMVATYKAAAKFIDKVKAERDDILFTNVSFVGSQALADELVSYGGKIAEGVMVTQVVPLPLSKSTAVLRYQELLPKYSLGEKPDFVSLEGYVAANLLIEGLKRAGRDFTTESLIDALEGLHGVDLGVGASMGFGMSEHQASHKVWGTVLDASGNFQTIEMD
;
A
#
# COMPACT_ATOMS: atom_id res chain seq x y z
N VAL A 1 22.16 -29.46 -1.15
CA VAL A 1 21.89 -30.21 -2.41
C VAL A 1 22.02 -29.19 -3.52
N ALA A 2 23.02 -29.35 -4.39
CA ALA A 2 23.16 -28.54 -5.58
C ALA A 2 21.96 -28.81 -6.52
N LEU A 3 21.27 -27.78 -6.97
CA LEU A 3 20.24 -27.88 -7.99
C LEU A 3 20.93 -27.73 -9.34
N SER A 4 20.63 -28.62 -10.29
CA SER A 4 21.09 -28.52 -11.67
C SER A 4 19.95 -28.81 -12.64
N GLY A 5 20.00 -28.25 -13.85
CA GLY A 5 19.00 -28.41 -14.88
C GLY A 5 19.39 -27.75 -16.19
N ASN A 6 18.45 -27.63 -17.10
CA ASN A 6 18.66 -27.04 -18.43
C ASN A 6 17.77 -25.79 -18.60
N LEU A 7 18.31 -24.72 -19.17
CA LEU A 7 17.59 -23.46 -19.42
C LEU A 7 16.48 -23.60 -20.48
N ALA A 8 16.47 -24.68 -21.26
CA ALA A 8 15.34 -24.98 -22.15
C ALA A 8 14.05 -25.38 -21.38
N GLU A 9 14.19 -25.87 -20.13
CA GLU A 9 13.07 -26.28 -19.27
C GLU A 9 12.71 -25.22 -18.21
N THR A 10 13.68 -24.37 -17.81
CA THR A 10 13.49 -23.35 -16.79
C THR A 10 14.26 -22.09 -17.19
N SER A 11 13.58 -20.98 -17.41
CA SER A 11 14.27 -19.75 -17.84
C SER A 11 15.26 -19.25 -16.78
N PHE A 12 16.35 -18.60 -17.21
CA PHE A 12 17.32 -18.02 -16.29
C PHE A 12 16.67 -16.94 -15.38
N ALA A 13 15.71 -16.19 -15.94
CA ALA A 13 14.94 -15.20 -15.19
C ALA A 13 14.13 -15.85 -14.04
N ASP A 14 13.49 -16.99 -14.28
CA ASP A 14 12.71 -17.72 -13.26
C ASP A 14 13.62 -18.24 -12.13
N LEU A 15 14.83 -18.74 -12.48
CA LEU A 15 15.82 -19.15 -11.49
C LEU A 15 16.24 -17.99 -10.59
N ILE A 16 16.62 -16.86 -11.18
CA ILE A 16 17.01 -15.66 -10.43
C ILE A 16 15.84 -15.16 -9.57
N GLN A 17 14.64 -15.14 -10.12
CA GLN A 17 13.45 -14.74 -9.39
C GLN A 17 13.14 -15.68 -8.21
N PHE A 18 13.30 -16.99 -8.39
CA PHE A 18 13.10 -17.98 -7.32
C PHE A 18 14.05 -17.73 -6.13
N TYR A 19 15.36 -17.56 -6.40
CA TYR A 19 16.35 -17.30 -5.35
C TYR A 19 16.22 -15.91 -4.74
N SER A 20 15.76 -14.93 -5.52
CA SER A 20 15.42 -13.59 -5.02
C SER A 20 14.24 -13.61 -4.06
N ILE A 21 13.14 -14.25 -4.43
CA ILE A 21 11.92 -14.36 -3.60
C ILE A 21 12.19 -15.17 -2.33
N SER A 22 12.92 -16.28 -2.46
CA SER A 22 13.25 -17.15 -1.32
C SER A 22 14.34 -16.55 -0.41
N ARG A 23 14.89 -15.38 -0.74
CA ARG A 23 15.99 -14.69 -0.02
C ARG A 23 17.17 -15.59 0.30
N GLN A 24 17.46 -16.54 -0.57
CA GLN A 24 18.57 -17.45 -0.40
C GLN A 24 19.88 -16.82 -0.88
N THR A 25 20.98 -17.27 -0.31
CA THR A 25 22.33 -16.97 -0.79
C THR A 25 22.79 -18.11 -1.66
N ALA A 26 23.13 -17.82 -2.92
CA ALA A 26 23.51 -18.82 -3.92
C ALA A 26 24.40 -18.24 -5.01
N ALA A 27 25.19 -19.10 -5.64
CA ALA A 27 25.83 -18.83 -6.93
C ALA A 27 25.15 -19.66 -8.01
N VAL A 28 24.60 -18.99 -9.03
CA VAL A 28 24.01 -19.64 -10.21
C VAL A 28 25.00 -19.59 -11.35
N THR A 29 25.49 -20.75 -11.75
CA THR A 29 26.42 -20.91 -12.88
C THR A 29 25.68 -21.50 -14.06
N VAL A 30 25.89 -20.94 -15.26
CA VAL A 30 25.37 -21.48 -16.52
C VAL A 30 26.54 -21.79 -17.43
N GLU A 31 26.64 -23.03 -17.82
CA GLU A 31 27.63 -23.47 -18.82
C GLU A 31 27.03 -23.32 -20.23
N SER A 32 27.63 -22.46 -21.03
CA SER A 32 27.14 -22.22 -22.40
C SER A 32 27.62 -23.28 -23.37
N PRO A 33 26.72 -23.80 -24.24
CA PRO A 33 27.17 -24.71 -25.33
C PRO A 33 28.17 -24.05 -26.31
N ALA A 34 28.26 -22.72 -26.30
CA ALA A 34 29.16 -21.95 -27.15
C ALA A 34 30.63 -21.89 -26.63
N GLY A 35 30.93 -22.51 -25.48
CA GLY A 35 32.27 -22.61 -24.89
C GLY A 35 32.44 -21.74 -23.65
N ARG A 36 33.53 -22.03 -22.88
CA ARG A 36 33.81 -21.42 -21.56
C ARG A 36 33.91 -19.89 -21.52
N GLU A 37 34.17 -19.26 -22.65
CA GLU A 37 34.20 -17.79 -22.76
C GLU A 37 32.80 -17.16 -22.66
N HIS A 38 31.76 -17.98 -22.66
CA HIS A 38 30.33 -17.58 -22.56
C HIS A 38 29.67 -18.11 -21.27
N ASP A 39 30.44 -18.69 -20.36
CA ASP A 39 29.92 -19.14 -19.08
C ASP A 39 29.47 -17.94 -18.23
N VAL A 40 28.38 -18.12 -17.51
CA VAL A 40 27.78 -17.12 -16.64
C VAL A 40 27.86 -17.55 -15.20
N VAL A 41 28.22 -16.63 -14.32
CA VAL A 41 28.08 -16.83 -12.87
C VAL A 41 27.36 -15.60 -12.29
N VAL A 42 26.25 -15.81 -11.60
CA VAL A 42 25.52 -14.77 -10.88
C VAL A 42 25.46 -15.11 -9.40
N PHE A 43 25.93 -14.18 -8.56
CA PHE A 43 25.92 -14.31 -7.11
C PHE A 43 24.71 -13.57 -6.54
N ILE A 44 23.93 -14.27 -5.74
CA ILE A 44 22.76 -13.76 -5.04
C ILE A 44 23.03 -13.87 -3.55
N GLU A 45 22.87 -12.78 -2.80
CA GLU A 45 22.98 -12.76 -1.34
C GLU A 45 21.71 -12.17 -0.74
N ASN A 46 21.07 -12.92 0.17
CA ASN A 46 19.78 -12.53 0.78
C ASN A 46 18.70 -12.13 -0.24
N GLY A 47 18.72 -12.76 -1.41
CA GLY A 47 17.77 -12.50 -2.49
C GLY A 47 18.12 -11.33 -3.43
N GLU A 48 19.24 -10.64 -3.23
CA GLU A 48 19.72 -9.56 -4.11
C GLU A 48 20.89 -10.01 -4.93
N ILE A 49 20.94 -9.64 -6.22
CA ILE A 49 22.10 -9.91 -7.07
C ILE A 49 23.23 -8.96 -6.63
N VAL A 50 24.34 -9.51 -6.20
CA VAL A 50 25.48 -8.73 -5.66
C VAL A 50 26.66 -8.65 -6.62
N ASP A 51 26.86 -9.68 -7.45
CA ASP A 51 27.88 -9.70 -8.49
C ASP A 51 27.45 -10.63 -9.64
N ALA A 52 27.93 -10.35 -10.84
CA ALA A 52 27.71 -11.22 -11.99
C ALA A 52 28.86 -11.14 -12.99
N ARG A 53 29.12 -12.26 -13.67
CA ARG A 53 30.11 -12.39 -14.73
C ARG A 53 29.54 -13.16 -15.91
N PHE A 54 29.79 -12.67 -17.11
CA PHE A 54 29.48 -13.31 -18.38
C PHE A 54 30.73 -13.22 -19.27
N GLY A 55 31.53 -14.24 -19.26
CA GLY A 55 32.88 -14.18 -19.88
C GLY A 55 33.69 -12.99 -19.32
N PRO A 56 34.14 -12.05 -20.18
CA PRO A 56 34.90 -10.86 -19.75
C PRO A 56 34.00 -9.73 -19.18
N ILE A 57 32.69 -9.83 -19.28
CA ILE A 57 31.73 -8.80 -18.86
C ILE A 57 31.37 -9.03 -17.39
N THR A 58 31.27 -7.95 -16.61
CA THR A 58 30.97 -8.02 -15.17
C THR A 58 29.86 -7.04 -14.81
N GLY A 59 29.23 -7.24 -13.65
CA GLY A 59 28.20 -6.33 -13.10
C GLY A 59 26.85 -6.41 -13.82
N VAL A 60 26.12 -5.30 -13.88
CA VAL A 60 24.75 -5.23 -14.42
C VAL A 60 24.65 -5.70 -15.87
N ASP A 61 25.63 -5.37 -16.70
CA ASP A 61 25.64 -5.79 -18.12
C ASP A 61 25.80 -7.29 -18.28
N ALA A 62 26.50 -7.96 -17.36
CA ALA A 62 26.57 -9.41 -17.31
C ALA A 62 25.21 -10.03 -16.97
N VAL A 63 24.46 -9.46 -16.02
CA VAL A 63 23.11 -9.90 -15.68
C VAL A 63 22.16 -9.77 -16.87
N ARG A 64 22.15 -8.60 -17.54
CA ARG A 64 21.29 -8.35 -18.70
C ARG A 64 21.54 -9.35 -19.83
N ARG A 65 22.81 -9.71 -20.06
CA ARG A 65 23.13 -10.75 -21.07
C ARG A 65 22.72 -12.13 -20.61
N ALA A 66 22.90 -12.45 -19.33
CA ALA A 66 22.50 -13.72 -18.75
C ALA A 66 21.00 -13.96 -18.84
N LEU A 67 20.18 -12.94 -18.61
CA LEU A 67 18.71 -13.00 -18.70
C LEU A 67 18.20 -13.33 -20.12
N ARG A 68 19.01 -13.12 -21.14
CA ARG A 68 18.68 -13.45 -22.55
C ARG A 68 19.05 -14.87 -22.95
N LEU A 69 19.72 -15.62 -22.07
CA LEU A 69 20.06 -17.01 -22.36
C LEU A 69 18.78 -17.86 -22.40
N ARG A 70 18.68 -18.69 -23.45
CA ARG A 70 17.55 -19.62 -23.65
C ARG A 70 18.00 -21.08 -23.61
N GLU A 71 19.29 -21.33 -23.65
CA GLU A 71 19.89 -22.66 -23.67
C GLU A 71 21.16 -22.68 -22.82
N GLY A 72 21.45 -23.81 -22.19
CA GLY A 72 22.62 -24.04 -21.35
C GLY A 72 22.30 -24.91 -20.14
N GLU A 73 23.28 -25.61 -19.63
CA GLU A 73 23.16 -26.35 -18.37
C GLU A 73 23.46 -25.41 -17.20
N PHE A 74 22.59 -25.39 -16.19
CA PHE A 74 22.82 -24.59 -15.00
C PHE A 74 23.11 -25.44 -13.76
N HIS A 75 23.95 -24.89 -12.88
CA HIS A 75 24.23 -25.41 -11.54
C HIS A 75 24.02 -24.29 -10.50
N VAL A 76 23.45 -24.66 -9.37
CA VAL A 76 23.24 -23.71 -8.26
C VAL A 76 23.94 -24.23 -7.01
N ASP A 77 24.87 -23.46 -6.52
CA ASP A 77 25.57 -23.72 -5.26
C ASP A 77 25.01 -22.81 -4.16
N LEU A 78 24.41 -23.42 -3.14
CA LEU A 78 23.84 -22.69 -2.02
C LEU A 78 24.93 -22.23 -1.03
N ASN A 79 24.67 -21.10 -0.36
CA ASN A 79 25.56 -20.48 0.63
C ASN A 79 26.93 -20.08 0.10
N VAL A 80 27.03 -19.80 -1.20
CA VAL A 80 28.22 -19.24 -1.84
C VAL A 80 28.05 -17.73 -1.99
N THR A 81 29.00 -16.97 -1.46
CA THR A 81 28.99 -15.49 -1.49
C THR A 81 29.98 -14.96 -2.54
N ALA A 82 29.68 -13.77 -3.04
CA ALA A 82 30.59 -13.07 -3.94
C ALA A 82 31.85 -12.56 -3.22
N ALA A 83 33.01 -12.56 -3.92
CA ALA A 83 34.21 -11.96 -3.37
C ALA A 83 34.14 -10.43 -3.27
N ASN A 84 33.40 -9.80 -4.18
CA ASN A 84 33.20 -8.36 -4.22
C ASN A 84 31.72 -8.07 -4.63
N ARG A 85 31.17 -6.96 -4.15
CA ARG A 85 29.88 -6.48 -4.60
C ARG A 85 30.06 -5.47 -5.72
N THR A 86 29.56 -5.77 -6.91
CA THR A 86 29.61 -4.90 -8.10
C THR A 86 28.24 -4.38 -8.52
N ILE A 87 27.14 -4.95 -7.97
CA ILE A 87 25.76 -4.62 -8.32
C ILE A 87 25.06 -4.09 -7.07
N TRP A 88 24.44 -2.91 -7.21
CA TRP A 88 23.70 -2.21 -6.15
C TRP A 88 22.22 -2.00 -6.51
N GLU A 89 21.84 -2.38 -7.72
CA GLU A 89 20.45 -2.32 -8.17
C GLU A 89 19.67 -3.52 -7.66
N SER A 90 18.36 -3.31 -7.35
CA SER A 90 17.53 -4.41 -6.88
C SER A 90 17.30 -5.44 -7.99
N CYS A 91 17.26 -6.72 -7.62
CA CYS A 91 16.97 -7.82 -8.53
C CYS A 91 15.68 -7.58 -9.32
N SER A 92 14.62 -7.12 -8.66
CA SER A 92 13.32 -6.82 -9.28
C SER A 92 13.41 -5.74 -10.36
N LYS A 93 14.28 -4.73 -10.19
CA LYS A 93 14.47 -3.67 -11.17
C LYS A 93 15.14 -4.20 -12.43
N LEU A 94 16.21 -5.00 -12.26
CA LEU A 94 16.94 -5.61 -13.38
C LEU A 94 16.06 -6.56 -14.21
N LEU A 95 15.25 -7.37 -13.54
CA LEU A 95 14.30 -8.26 -14.21
C LEU A 95 13.22 -7.49 -14.99
N LEU A 96 12.69 -6.40 -14.41
CA LEU A 96 11.63 -5.59 -15.04
C LEU A 96 12.14 -4.84 -16.27
N GLU A 97 13.35 -4.25 -16.19
CA GLU A 97 13.95 -3.53 -17.32
C GLU A 97 14.16 -4.44 -18.54
N GLU A 98 14.57 -5.69 -18.31
CA GLU A 98 14.80 -6.63 -19.40
C GLU A 98 13.49 -7.15 -20.00
N MET A 99 12.44 -7.38 -19.20
CA MET A 99 11.11 -7.77 -19.69
C MET A 99 10.48 -6.68 -20.59
N VAL A 100 10.70 -5.40 -20.25
CA VAL A 100 10.21 -4.27 -21.09
C VAL A 100 10.98 -4.18 -22.39
N SER A 101 12.31 -4.44 -22.37
CA SER A 101 13.17 -4.44 -23.55
C SER A 101 12.81 -5.56 -24.54
N ASP A 102 12.46 -6.73 -24.05
CA ASP A 102 12.01 -7.88 -24.88
C ASP A 102 10.64 -7.60 -25.56
N ASP A 103 9.72 -6.95 -24.87
CA ASP A 103 8.41 -6.54 -25.43
C ASP A 103 8.55 -5.48 -26.52
N GLU A 104 9.46 -4.53 -26.38
CA GLU A 104 9.74 -3.52 -27.40
C GLU A 104 10.44 -4.12 -28.63
N ALA A 105 11.34 -5.08 -28.43
CA ALA A 105 12.01 -5.80 -29.51
C ALA A 105 11.03 -6.68 -30.30
N GLN A 106 10.07 -7.33 -29.65
CA GLN A 106 9.02 -8.11 -30.31
C GLN A 106 8.03 -7.25 -31.07
N LYS A 107 7.67 -6.07 -30.55
CA LYS A 107 6.82 -5.10 -31.26
C LYS A 107 7.52 -4.48 -32.48
N SER A 108 8.83 -4.29 -32.44
CA SER A 108 9.63 -3.80 -33.57
C SER A 108 9.79 -4.83 -34.67
N ALA A 109 9.81 -6.11 -34.34
CA ALA A 109 9.88 -7.22 -35.31
C ALA A 109 8.55 -7.47 -36.05
N SER A 110 7.43 -7.10 -35.45
CA SER A 110 6.09 -7.26 -36.07
C SER A 110 5.67 -6.12 -37.00
N ASN A 111 6.38 -4.99 -37.01
CA ASN A 111 6.05 -3.77 -37.81
C ASN A 111 7.05 -3.48 -38.94
N GLY A 112 7.77 -4.45 -39.43
CA GLY A 112 8.69 -4.32 -40.56
C GLY A 112 8.00 -4.37 -41.91
N HIS A 113 7.30 -3.33 -42.33
CA HIS A 113 7.13 -2.93 -43.74
C HIS A 113 6.50 -1.55 -43.80
N SER A 114 7.28 -0.53 -43.98
CA SER A 114 7.03 0.63 -44.87
C SER A 114 7.89 1.86 -44.47
N GLY A 115 8.76 2.29 -45.41
CA GLY A 115 9.06 3.72 -45.69
C GLY A 115 10.11 4.38 -44.80
N ALA A 116 11.33 4.45 -45.32
CA ALA A 116 12.38 5.36 -44.87
C ALA A 116 11.99 6.84 -45.07
N GLU A 117 12.19 7.65 -44.05
CA GLU A 117 12.57 9.05 -44.22
C GLU A 117 13.39 9.52 -43.03
N GLU A 118 14.66 9.84 -43.30
CA GLU A 118 15.60 10.42 -42.35
C GLU A 118 15.15 11.84 -41.98
N ILE A 119 15.03 12.12 -40.70
CA ILE A 119 15.14 13.49 -40.19
C ILE A 119 16.18 13.49 -39.08
N MET A 120 17.34 14.02 -39.47
CA MET A 120 18.47 14.36 -38.60
C MET A 120 18.05 15.57 -37.74
N VAL A 121 17.85 15.40 -36.44
CA VAL A 121 17.71 16.54 -35.53
C VAL A 121 18.95 16.65 -34.68
N SER A 122 19.73 17.68 -35.02
CA SER A 122 20.92 18.14 -34.29
C SER A 122 20.56 18.52 -32.85
N ARG A 123 21.28 17.92 -31.90
CA ARG A 123 21.27 18.34 -30.48
C ARG A 123 22.06 19.64 -30.34
N THR A 124 21.37 20.75 -30.18
CA THR A 124 21.97 21.98 -29.64
C THR A 124 21.72 22.02 -28.12
N GLN A 125 22.81 22.03 -27.37
CA GLN A 125 22.81 22.35 -25.95
C GLN A 125 22.37 23.80 -25.71
N PRO A 126 21.59 24.08 -24.64
CA PRO A 126 21.33 25.46 -24.23
C PRO A 126 22.58 26.06 -23.56
N PRO A 127 22.85 27.36 -23.81
CA PRO A 127 24.02 28.04 -23.28
C PRO A 127 23.88 28.31 -21.76
N ALA A 128 25.03 28.25 -21.09
CA ALA A 128 25.17 28.56 -19.68
C ALA A 128 24.90 30.04 -19.38
N PRO A 129 24.36 30.39 -18.19
CA PRO A 129 24.12 31.78 -17.82
C PRO A 129 25.43 32.52 -17.55
N PRO A 130 25.48 33.85 -17.91
CA PRO A 130 26.71 34.64 -17.77
C PRO A 130 27.03 34.96 -16.32
N LYS A 131 28.34 34.90 -16.01
CA LYS A 131 28.91 35.33 -14.73
C LYS A 131 28.77 36.84 -14.53
N PRO A 132 28.46 37.32 -13.32
CA PRO A 132 28.40 38.77 -13.07
C PRO A 132 29.79 39.40 -13.11
N GLN A 133 29.90 40.50 -13.91
CA GLN A 133 31.08 41.36 -13.92
C GLN A 133 31.11 42.30 -12.70
N PRO A 134 32.27 42.62 -12.15
CA PRO A 134 32.38 43.58 -11.04
C PRO A 134 32.31 45.02 -11.53
N LEU A 135 31.50 45.83 -10.88
CA LEU A 135 31.43 47.27 -11.07
C LEU A 135 32.70 47.98 -10.57
N PRO A 136 33.17 49.04 -11.29
CA PRO A 136 34.38 49.74 -10.90
C PRO A 136 34.16 50.67 -9.68
N ALA A 137 35.11 50.63 -8.77
CA ALA A 137 35.14 51.44 -7.57
C ALA A 137 35.40 52.94 -7.94
N GLN A 138 34.43 53.81 -7.70
CA GLN A 138 34.65 55.26 -7.69
C GLN A 138 35.36 55.71 -6.43
N LYS A 139 36.55 56.25 -6.56
CA LYS A 139 37.28 56.97 -5.51
C LYS A 139 36.65 58.33 -5.27
N LEU A 140 36.02 58.53 -4.15
CA LEU A 140 35.62 59.84 -3.63
C LEU A 140 36.83 60.56 -3.07
N GLN A 141 37.21 61.72 -3.61
CA GLN A 141 38.18 62.63 -3.04
C GLN A 141 37.49 63.52 -1.99
N PRO A 142 38.16 63.86 -0.87
CA PRO A 142 37.61 64.74 0.16
C PRO A 142 37.69 66.21 -0.27
N PRO A 143 36.71 67.04 0.13
CA PRO A 143 36.72 68.47 -0.18
C PRO A 143 37.74 69.21 0.67
N ARG A 144 38.49 70.14 0.02
CA ARG A 144 39.44 71.05 0.64
C ARG A 144 38.69 72.24 1.29
N LEU A 145 38.99 72.50 2.56
CA LEU A 145 38.53 73.65 3.29
C LEU A 145 39.41 74.89 2.99
N PRO A 146 38.84 76.13 2.93
CA PRO A 146 39.61 77.35 2.71
C PRO A 146 40.25 77.88 4.05
N PRO A 147 41.31 78.72 3.97
CA PRO A 147 42.11 79.05 5.09
C PRO A 147 41.46 80.16 5.99
N LEU A 148 41.59 79.99 7.32
CA LEU A 148 41.10 80.88 8.32
C LEU A 148 42.01 82.10 8.46
N ARG A 149 41.44 83.33 8.39
CA ARG A 149 42.07 84.62 8.73
C ARG A 149 42.13 84.77 10.22
N LYS A 150 43.32 85.07 10.75
CA LYS A 150 43.56 85.48 12.16
C LYS A 150 42.96 86.85 12.42
N ARG A 151 42.20 86.99 13.52
CA ARG A 151 41.95 88.22 14.23
C ARG A 151 42.18 88.04 15.75
N SER A 152 42.90 89.01 16.33
CA SER A 152 43.40 89.07 17.68
C SER A 152 42.32 89.31 18.77
N PRO A 153 42.58 89.01 20.02
CA PRO A 153 41.57 88.90 21.09
C PRO A 153 41.32 90.25 21.86
N ARG A 154 40.09 90.38 22.31
CA ARG A 154 39.72 91.32 23.41
C ARG A 154 38.89 90.59 24.47
N PRO A 155 39.03 90.89 25.75
CA PRO A 155 38.64 90.05 26.86
C PRO A 155 37.24 90.35 27.39
N ILE A 156 36.29 89.45 27.19
CA ILE A 156 35.03 89.29 27.90
C ILE A 156 34.81 87.83 28.13
N VAL A 157 35.60 87.20 29.01
CA VAL A 157 35.62 85.72 29.05
C VAL A 157 35.55 85.13 30.47
N ALA A 158 35.16 85.83 31.45
CA ALA A 158 35.07 85.22 32.81
C ALA A 158 33.66 84.67 33.16
N ALA A 159 32.56 85.20 32.60
CA ALA A 159 31.20 84.74 32.92
C ALA A 159 30.68 83.67 31.98
N GLY A 160 31.15 83.62 30.69
CA GLY A 160 30.71 82.65 29.72
C GLY A 160 31.26 81.22 29.92
N VAL A 161 32.47 81.14 30.48
CA VAL A 161 33.14 79.80 30.67
C VAL A 161 32.45 78.98 31.76
N VAL A 162 31.97 79.63 32.85
CA VAL A 162 31.28 78.97 33.97
C VAL A 162 29.90 78.43 33.49
N LEU A 163 29.19 79.24 32.68
CA LEU A 163 27.88 78.82 32.13
C LEU A 163 28.01 77.64 31.11
N VAL A 164 29.02 77.73 30.26
CA VAL A 164 29.31 76.64 29.27
C VAL A 164 29.76 75.38 30.00
N ALA A 165 30.59 75.45 31.02
CA ALA A 165 31.00 74.31 31.83
C ALA A 165 29.81 73.68 32.58
N ALA A 166 28.87 74.50 33.12
CA ALA A 166 27.66 73.98 33.76
C ALA A 166 26.70 73.29 32.73
N ILE A 167 26.56 73.89 31.56
CA ILE A 167 25.74 73.29 30.48
C ILE A 167 26.38 71.95 29.95
N VAL A 168 27.70 71.98 29.77
CA VAL A 168 28.42 70.73 29.32
C VAL A 168 28.34 69.65 30.41
N GLY A 169 28.52 70.08 31.73
CA GLY A 169 28.34 69.12 32.82
C GLY A 169 26.93 68.59 32.94
N ALA A 170 25.89 69.43 32.72
CA ALA A 170 24.51 69.00 32.70
C ALA A 170 24.21 68.07 31.53
N ILE A 171 24.78 68.32 30.33
CA ILE A 171 24.64 67.46 29.14
C ILE A 171 25.34 66.12 29.37
N ILE A 172 26.55 66.13 29.94
CA ILE A 172 27.28 64.90 30.25
C ILE A 172 26.53 64.06 31.30
N TRP A 173 26.04 64.72 32.38
CA TRP A 173 25.24 64.07 33.42
C TRP A 173 23.90 63.51 32.85
N TRP A 174 23.21 64.26 32.01
CA TRP A 174 21.98 63.87 31.40
C TRP A 174 22.20 62.70 30.42
N ARG A 175 23.28 62.77 29.59
CA ARG A 175 23.68 61.61 28.72
C ARG A 175 24.06 60.40 29.54
N GLY A 176 24.85 60.54 30.59
CA GLY A 176 25.21 59.44 31.47
C GLY A 176 23.98 58.75 32.10
N ARG A 177 22.97 59.58 32.47
CA ARG A 177 21.70 59.07 33.01
C ARG A 177 20.88 58.34 31.96
N GLN A 178 20.86 58.83 30.70
CA GLN A 178 20.18 58.13 29.58
C GLN A 178 20.89 56.82 29.21
N GLU A 179 22.20 56.81 29.17
CA GLU A 179 22.99 55.61 28.92
C GLU A 179 22.81 54.55 30.04
N ALA A 180 22.81 54.99 31.29
CA ALA A 180 22.53 54.12 32.42
C ALA A 180 21.11 53.60 32.45
N ALA A 181 20.10 54.39 32.05
CA ALA A 181 18.72 53.96 31.93
C ALA A 181 18.54 52.98 30.72
N ALA A 182 19.20 53.26 29.59
CA ALA A 182 19.21 52.38 28.43
C ALA A 182 19.92 51.03 28.75
N ALA A 183 21.05 51.08 29.48
CA ALA A 183 21.75 49.88 29.92
C ALA A 183 20.92 49.04 30.91
N ALA A 184 20.19 49.71 31.85
CA ALA A 184 19.27 49.03 32.76
C ALA A 184 18.09 48.39 32.04
N ALA A 185 17.49 49.11 31.07
CA ALA A 185 16.42 48.58 30.22
C ALA A 185 16.88 47.39 29.34
N ALA A 186 18.09 47.52 28.78
CA ALA A 186 18.69 46.41 27.99
C ALA A 186 18.98 45.19 28.89
N ARG A 187 19.43 45.39 30.13
CA ARG A 187 19.66 44.33 31.10
C ARG A 187 18.36 43.65 31.55
N GLN A 188 17.30 44.43 31.74
CA GLN A 188 15.97 43.90 32.03
C GLN A 188 15.39 43.14 30.84
N ALA A 189 15.55 43.64 29.62
CA ALA A 189 15.13 42.94 28.39
C ALA A 189 15.92 41.64 28.19
N ALA A 190 17.22 41.64 28.47
CA ALA A 190 18.07 40.45 28.41
C ALA A 190 17.66 39.40 29.49
N LEU A 191 17.34 39.84 30.71
CA LEU A 191 16.84 38.96 31.77
C LEU A 191 15.45 38.40 31.43
N ALA A 192 14.55 39.21 30.87
CA ALA A 192 13.25 38.77 30.39
C ALA A 192 13.34 37.81 29.19
N ALA A 193 14.32 38.02 28.30
CA ALA A 193 14.61 37.11 27.20
C ALA A 193 15.20 35.77 27.68
N ALA A 194 16.08 35.82 28.71
CA ALA A 194 16.66 34.61 29.33
C ALA A 194 15.64 33.82 30.17
N GLN A 195 14.58 34.48 30.65
CA GLN A 195 13.47 33.84 31.38
C GLN A 195 12.35 33.32 30.45
N ARG A 196 12.40 33.62 29.14
CA ARG A 196 11.50 32.96 28.20
C ARG A 196 11.83 31.46 28.18
N PRO A 197 10.85 30.60 28.44
CA PRO A 197 11.06 29.16 28.24
C PRO A 197 11.65 28.95 26.85
N ALA A 198 12.69 28.15 26.74
CA ALA A 198 13.20 27.75 25.46
C ALA A 198 12.00 27.27 24.59
N PRO A 199 11.89 27.67 23.32
CA PRO A 199 10.84 27.14 22.48
C PRO A 199 10.91 25.63 22.60
N ALA A 200 9.78 25.03 22.96
CA ALA A 200 9.68 23.57 23.02
C ALA A 200 10.28 22.99 21.73
N PRO A 201 11.07 21.93 21.82
CA PRO A 201 11.68 21.33 20.62
C PRO A 201 10.59 21.18 19.58
N ALA A 202 10.86 21.65 18.36
CA ALA A 202 9.90 21.59 17.26
C ALA A 202 9.44 20.14 17.14
N ARG A 203 8.15 19.90 17.32
CA ARG A 203 7.59 18.55 17.16
C ARG A 203 7.93 18.06 15.76
N PRO A 204 8.37 16.81 15.59
CA PRO A 204 8.62 16.28 14.27
C PRO A 204 7.33 16.44 13.44
N SER A 205 7.42 17.13 12.32
CA SER A 205 6.27 17.30 11.42
C SER A 205 6.01 15.96 10.75
N VAL A 206 4.92 15.30 11.12
CA VAL A 206 4.47 14.06 10.49
C VAL A 206 3.55 14.44 9.31
N PRO A 207 3.86 14.03 8.08
CA PRO A 207 2.97 14.30 6.94
C PRO A 207 1.53 13.88 7.25
N GLY A 208 0.55 14.69 6.87
CA GLY A 208 -0.87 14.40 7.09
C GLY A 208 -1.37 14.52 8.53
N VAL A 209 -0.52 14.95 9.47
CA VAL A 209 -0.89 15.17 10.88
C VAL A 209 -0.69 16.63 11.22
N SER A 210 -1.77 17.29 11.67
CA SER A 210 -1.77 18.65 12.18
C SER A 210 -2.14 18.67 13.67
N ASP A 211 -2.24 19.86 14.27
CA ASP A 211 -2.70 19.99 15.65
C ASP A 211 -4.18 19.62 15.83
N THR A 212 -4.97 19.65 14.75
CA THR A 212 -6.43 19.47 14.79
C THR A 212 -6.93 18.30 13.98
N GLU A 213 -6.11 17.72 13.09
CA GLU A 213 -6.56 16.71 12.13
C GLU A 213 -5.49 15.67 11.83
N ILE A 214 -5.92 14.43 11.54
CA ILE A 214 -5.14 13.35 10.92
C ILE A 214 -5.84 12.97 9.62
N VAL A 215 -5.10 13.01 8.50
CA VAL A 215 -5.64 12.75 7.16
C VAL A 215 -5.23 11.37 6.67
N PHE A 216 -6.21 10.55 6.32
CA PHE A 216 -6.01 9.23 5.74
C PHE A 216 -6.35 9.22 4.26
N GLY A 217 -5.65 8.39 3.49
CA GLY A 217 -5.92 8.14 2.09
C GLY A 217 -6.59 6.80 1.85
N MET A 218 -7.45 6.72 0.83
CA MET A 218 -8.05 5.48 0.36
C MET A 218 -8.03 5.45 -1.18
N SER A 219 -7.44 4.41 -1.75
CA SER A 219 -7.55 4.08 -3.17
C SER A 219 -8.50 2.89 -3.30
N ALA A 220 -9.62 3.08 -3.99
CA ALA A 220 -10.64 2.05 -4.11
C ALA A 220 -11.52 2.27 -5.36
N PRO A 221 -12.22 1.24 -5.86
CA PRO A 221 -13.16 1.42 -6.96
C PRO A 221 -14.43 2.17 -6.49
N PHE A 222 -14.68 3.33 -7.03
CA PHE A 222 -15.94 4.07 -6.93
C PHE A 222 -16.69 4.12 -8.25
N SER A 223 -16.09 3.55 -9.29
CA SER A 223 -16.66 3.35 -10.62
C SER A 223 -16.47 1.92 -11.10
N GLY A 224 -17.14 1.55 -12.20
CA GLY A 224 -17.01 0.22 -12.81
C GLY A 224 -17.76 -0.90 -12.08
N PRO A 225 -17.50 -2.17 -12.50
CA PRO A 225 -18.23 -3.34 -11.99
C PRO A 225 -18.02 -3.65 -10.51
N ALA A 226 -16.91 -3.19 -9.91
CA ALA A 226 -16.56 -3.46 -8.51
C ALA A 226 -16.87 -2.28 -7.55
N LYS A 227 -17.61 -1.26 -8.00
CA LYS A 227 -17.82 0.00 -7.28
C LYS A 227 -18.44 -0.16 -5.88
N GLU A 228 -19.29 -1.16 -5.67
CA GLU A 228 -19.95 -1.37 -4.37
C GLU A 228 -18.94 -1.79 -3.27
N LEU A 229 -17.82 -2.42 -3.65
CA LEU A 229 -16.77 -2.78 -2.71
C LEU A 229 -16.08 -1.53 -2.13
N GLY A 230 -15.71 -0.59 -3.00
CA GLY A 230 -15.12 0.69 -2.57
C GLY A 230 -16.10 1.54 -1.77
N ARG A 231 -17.35 1.63 -2.25
CA ARG A 231 -18.41 2.37 -1.58
C ARG A 231 -18.68 1.82 -0.18
N GLY A 232 -18.88 0.50 -0.05
CA GLY A 232 -19.12 -0.14 1.26
C GLY A 232 -17.97 0.11 2.24
N MET A 233 -16.73 -0.17 1.85
CA MET A 233 -15.56 0.08 2.71
C MET A 233 -15.47 1.53 3.17
N LYS A 234 -15.64 2.49 2.23
CA LYS A 234 -15.64 3.92 2.56
C LYS A 234 -16.75 4.27 3.55
N THR A 235 -17.97 3.80 3.33
CA THR A 235 -19.11 4.04 4.23
C THR A 235 -18.77 3.60 5.66
N GLY A 236 -18.23 2.39 5.84
CA GLY A 236 -17.85 1.90 7.16
C GLY A 236 -16.78 2.72 7.85
N ILE A 237 -15.73 3.11 7.12
CA ILE A 237 -14.65 3.96 7.66
C ILE A 237 -15.18 5.34 8.03
N ASP A 238 -15.99 5.96 7.18
CA ASP A 238 -16.58 7.26 7.44
C ASP A 238 -17.48 7.24 8.69
N LEU A 239 -18.26 6.17 8.91
CA LEU A 239 -19.05 5.98 10.12
C LEU A 239 -18.20 5.99 11.39
N ALA A 240 -17.13 5.20 11.41
CA ALA A 240 -16.22 5.14 12.56
C ALA A 240 -15.54 6.49 12.82
N PHE A 241 -15.08 7.16 11.76
CA PHE A 241 -14.45 8.47 11.86
C PHE A 241 -15.45 9.55 12.31
N ALA A 242 -16.66 9.57 11.75
CA ALA A 242 -17.70 10.54 12.14
C ALA A 242 -18.07 10.40 13.62
N ALA A 243 -18.34 9.17 14.08
CA ALA A 243 -18.65 8.90 15.49
C ALA A 243 -17.49 9.30 16.43
N THR A 244 -16.25 9.00 16.04
CA THR A 244 -15.05 9.40 16.79
C THR A 244 -14.89 10.91 16.82
N ASN A 245 -15.11 11.59 15.70
CA ASN A 245 -15.01 13.04 15.57
C ASN A 245 -16.08 13.78 16.40
N GLU A 246 -17.28 13.25 16.48
CA GLU A 246 -18.35 13.80 17.34
C GLU A 246 -17.98 13.68 18.83
N ALA A 247 -17.30 12.58 19.21
CA ALA A 247 -16.80 12.37 20.57
C ALA A 247 -15.51 13.18 20.90
N GLY A 248 -15.07 14.11 20.03
CA GLY A 248 -13.91 14.97 20.25
C GLY A 248 -12.64 14.52 19.52
N GLY A 249 -12.72 13.50 18.67
CA GLY A 249 -11.60 12.96 17.89
C GLY A 249 -10.69 12.04 18.69
N VAL A 250 -9.51 11.75 18.13
CA VAL A 250 -8.46 10.97 18.80
C VAL A 250 -7.41 11.92 19.34
N ASN A 251 -7.22 11.91 20.65
CA ASN A 251 -6.26 12.81 21.32
C ASN A 251 -6.46 14.28 20.94
N GLY A 252 -7.72 14.73 20.72
CA GLY A 252 -8.11 16.08 20.31
C GLY A 252 -7.90 16.40 18.83
N ARG A 253 -7.64 15.40 17.98
CA ARG A 253 -7.55 15.55 16.52
C ARG A 253 -8.72 14.83 15.83
N LYS A 254 -9.31 15.49 14.84
CA LYS A 254 -10.31 14.87 13.99
C LYS A 254 -9.67 13.95 12.95
N LEU A 255 -10.37 12.90 12.56
CA LEU A 255 -9.98 11.97 11.51
C LEU A 255 -10.66 12.36 10.21
N ARG A 256 -9.93 12.41 9.11
CA ARG A 256 -10.46 12.71 7.78
C ARG A 256 -9.99 11.69 6.77
N LEU A 257 -10.92 11.18 5.97
CA LEU A 257 -10.65 10.28 4.86
C LEU A 257 -10.67 11.05 3.53
N VAL A 258 -9.63 10.88 2.72
CA VAL A 258 -9.57 11.32 1.32
C VAL A 258 -9.58 10.09 0.45
N ALA A 259 -10.70 9.81 -0.19
CA ALA A 259 -10.87 8.64 -1.03
C ALA A 259 -10.86 9.03 -2.51
N LEU A 260 -10.10 8.30 -3.32
CA LEU A 260 -10.00 8.50 -4.77
C LEU A 260 -10.29 7.21 -5.53
N ASP A 261 -10.92 7.36 -6.71
CA ASP A 261 -11.34 6.25 -7.56
C ASP A 261 -10.18 5.68 -8.38
N ASP A 262 -9.86 4.41 -8.17
CA ASP A 262 -8.93 3.66 -9.00
C ASP A 262 -9.61 2.71 -10.00
N GLY A 263 -10.94 2.57 -9.93
CA GLY A 263 -11.71 1.70 -10.83
C GLY A 263 -11.32 0.23 -10.77
N TYR A 264 -10.65 -0.20 -9.69
CA TYR A 264 -10.10 -1.56 -9.54
C TYR A 264 -9.02 -1.89 -10.60
N GLU A 265 -8.25 -0.86 -11.04
CA GLU A 265 -7.18 -1.00 -12.03
C GLU A 265 -5.82 -0.63 -11.42
N PRO A 266 -4.81 -1.56 -11.46
CA PRO A 266 -3.49 -1.34 -10.84
C PRO A 266 -2.78 -0.07 -11.32
N GLU A 267 -2.85 0.25 -12.63
CA GLU A 267 -2.19 1.44 -13.17
C GLU A 267 -2.84 2.74 -12.67
N ARG A 268 -4.17 2.74 -12.50
CA ARG A 268 -4.87 3.88 -11.88
C ARG A 268 -4.54 3.96 -10.39
N THR A 269 -4.48 2.81 -9.69
CA THR A 269 -4.07 2.75 -8.27
C THR A 269 -2.71 3.40 -8.07
N ARG A 270 -1.72 3.10 -8.92
CA ARG A 270 -0.38 3.72 -8.86
C ARG A 270 -0.45 5.26 -8.89
N THR A 271 -1.26 5.79 -9.80
CA THR A 271 -1.47 7.25 -9.94
C THR A 271 -2.19 7.84 -8.72
N VAL A 272 -3.25 7.17 -8.26
CA VAL A 272 -4.06 7.56 -7.10
C VAL A 272 -3.24 7.56 -5.82
N MET A 273 -2.45 6.51 -5.56
CA MET A 273 -1.58 6.42 -4.39
C MET A 273 -0.57 7.57 -4.34
N LYS A 274 0.04 7.89 -5.49
CA LYS A 274 0.95 9.03 -5.61
C LYS A 274 0.25 10.36 -5.36
N GLU A 275 -0.95 10.58 -5.92
CA GLU A 275 -1.74 11.79 -5.68
C GLU A 275 -2.09 11.94 -4.19
N LEU A 276 -2.57 10.87 -3.54
CA LEU A 276 -2.92 10.89 -2.12
C LEU A 276 -1.71 11.25 -1.24
N ALA A 277 -0.55 10.63 -1.49
CA ALA A 277 0.65 10.89 -0.70
C ALA A 277 1.25 12.28 -0.95
N GLU A 278 1.43 12.67 -2.22
CA GLU A 278 2.22 13.85 -2.58
C GLU A 278 1.39 15.13 -2.70
N LYS A 279 0.11 15.03 -3.13
CA LYS A 279 -0.74 16.22 -3.33
C LYS A 279 -1.78 16.41 -2.22
N ARG A 280 -2.32 15.32 -1.67
CA ARG A 280 -3.30 15.37 -0.59
C ARG A 280 -2.67 15.30 0.80
N ASN A 281 -1.37 15.03 0.84
CA ASN A 281 -0.58 14.95 2.07
C ASN A 281 -1.23 14.05 3.13
N VAL A 282 -1.58 12.82 2.75
CA VAL A 282 -2.17 11.86 3.68
C VAL A 282 -1.10 11.26 4.58
N PHE A 283 -1.44 10.98 5.84
CA PHE A 283 -0.56 10.34 6.81
C PHE A 283 -0.36 8.86 6.51
N ALA A 284 -1.43 8.16 6.21
CA ALA A 284 -1.45 6.72 6.03
C ALA A 284 -2.59 6.33 5.08
N PHE A 285 -2.58 5.09 4.61
CA PHE A 285 -3.65 4.53 3.80
C PHE A 285 -4.50 3.58 4.64
N VAL A 286 -5.83 3.65 4.45
CA VAL A 286 -6.79 2.81 5.17
C VAL A 286 -7.88 2.31 4.23
N GLY A 287 -8.16 1.00 4.31
CA GLY A 287 -9.29 0.41 3.59
C GLY A 287 -9.16 0.34 2.07
N ASN A 288 -7.96 0.42 1.52
CA ASN A 288 -7.73 0.24 0.09
C ASN A 288 -8.33 -1.08 -0.40
N VAL A 289 -8.86 -1.13 -1.61
CA VAL A 289 -9.64 -2.28 -2.09
C VAL A 289 -8.93 -3.03 -3.19
N GLY A 290 -8.79 -4.35 -3.00
CA GLY A 290 -8.43 -5.29 -4.05
C GLY A 290 -7.03 -5.87 -3.96
N THR A 291 -6.88 -7.07 -4.54
CA THR A 291 -5.58 -7.77 -4.63
C THR A 291 -4.69 -7.22 -5.73
N PRO A 292 -5.15 -7.10 -7.00
CA PRO A 292 -4.32 -6.55 -8.07
C PRO A 292 -3.89 -5.11 -7.80
N THR A 293 -4.73 -4.34 -7.12
CA THR A 293 -4.43 -2.97 -6.68
C THR A 293 -3.44 -2.96 -5.52
N ALA A 294 -3.52 -3.93 -4.59
CA ALA A 294 -2.55 -4.08 -3.51
C ALA A 294 -1.15 -4.50 -4.01
N GLU A 295 -1.05 -5.22 -5.13
CA GLU A 295 0.24 -5.57 -5.75
C GLU A 295 1.08 -4.34 -6.10
N VAL A 296 0.45 -3.22 -6.43
CA VAL A 296 1.14 -1.95 -6.70
C VAL A 296 1.14 -1.00 -5.50
N ALA A 297 0.13 -1.08 -4.61
CA ALA A 297 0.02 -0.21 -3.45
C ALA A 297 1.03 -0.59 -2.35
N VAL A 298 1.24 -1.88 -2.08
CA VAL A 298 2.15 -2.35 -1.03
C VAL A 298 3.60 -1.91 -1.29
N PRO A 299 4.22 -2.16 -2.46
CA PRO A 299 5.57 -1.66 -2.74
C PRO A 299 5.70 -0.14 -2.56
N PHE A 300 4.69 0.62 -3.01
CA PHE A 300 4.65 2.08 -2.85
C PHE A 300 4.67 2.49 -1.36
N THR A 301 3.84 1.88 -0.53
CA THR A 301 3.76 2.22 0.90
C THR A 301 5.02 1.82 1.66
N LEU A 302 5.65 0.70 1.30
CA LEU A 302 6.92 0.25 1.88
C LEU A 302 8.06 1.22 1.52
N GLU A 303 8.15 1.64 0.25
CA GLU A 303 9.13 2.64 -0.20
C GLU A 303 8.99 3.96 0.55
N LYS A 304 7.75 4.45 0.70
CA LYS A 304 7.44 5.71 1.37
C LYS A 304 7.41 5.61 2.90
N LYS A 305 7.54 4.40 3.46
CA LYS A 305 7.38 4.11 4.90
C LYS A 305 6.06 4.64 5.46
N MET A 306 4.98 4.42 4.72
CA MET A 306 3.63 4.83 5.09
C MET A 306 2.82 3.61 5.55
N LEU A 307 2.05 3.76 6.62
CA LEU A 307 1.16 2.70 7.10
C LEU A 307 0.08 2.38 6.04
N PHE A 308 -0.11 1.08 5.77
CA PHE A 308 -1.15 0.50 4.92
C PHE A 308 -2.03 -0.38 5.78
N PHE A 309 -3.17 0.15 6.22
CA PHE A 309 -3.98 -0.46 7.26
C PHE A 309 -5.33 -0.98 6.75
N GLY A 310 -5.66 -2.19 7.14
CA GLY A 310 -6.98 -2.79 6.93
C GLY A 310 -7.43 -2.82 5.46
N PRO A 311 -6.58 -3.17 4.49
CA PRO A 311 -7.01 -3.23 3.10
C PRO A 311 -8.07 -4.32 2.92
N PHE A 312 -9.08 -4.03 2.11
CA PHE A 312 -10.13 -4.97 1.74
C PHE A 312 -9.59 -5.98 0.73
N THR A 313 -8.77 -6.90 1.22
CA THR A 313 -8.23 -8.05 0.50
C THR A 313 -7.66 -9.09 1.46
N GLY A 314 -7.92 -10.36 1.18
CA GLY A 314 -7.39 -11.51 1.94
C GLY A 314 -6.13 -12.13 1.32
N ALA A 315 -5.43 -11.44 0.42
CA ALA A 315 -4.31 -11.99 -0.32
C ALA A 315 -3.06 -12.23 0.55
N GLY A 316 -2.34 -13.32 0.28
CA GLY A 316 -1.12 -13.69 0.99
C GLY A 316 0.03 -12.70 0.81
N LEU A 317 0.04 -11.89 -0.26
CA LEU A 317 1.07 -10.87 -0.47
C LEU A 317 1.16 -9.82 0.66
N LEU A 318 0.07 -9.65 1.43
CA LEU A 318 -0.02 -8.74 2.58
C LEU A 318 0.32 -9.45 3.91
N ARG A 319 0.64 -10.74 3.88
CA ARG A 319 0.82 -11.62 5.04
C ARG A 319 2.12 -12.38 4.94
N ARG A 320 3.20 -11.63 4.74
CA ARG A 320 4.56 -12.19 4.67
C ARG A 320 5.03 -12.63 6.05
N GLU A 321 5.96 -13.54 6.08
CA GLU A 321 6.64 -14.00 7.30
C GLU A 321 8.15 -13.80 7.13
N PRO A 322 8.77 -12.87 7.88
CA PRO A 322 8.15 -11.92 8.82
C PRO A 322 7.25 -10.91 8.10
N PRO A 323 6.27 -10.28 8.80
CA PRO A 323 5.36 -9.32 8.18
C PRO A 323 6.08 -8.07 7.68
N ASP A 324 5.59 -7.51 6.59
CA ASP A 324 6.02 -6.20 6.13
C ASP A 324 5.66 -5.13 7.18
N ARG A 325 6.66 -4.36 7.67
CA ARG A 325 6.54 -3.48 8.83
C ARG A 325 5.37 -2.48 8.77
N TYR A 326 5.00 -2.02 7.58
CA TYR A 326 3.98 -0.99 7.40
C TYR A 326 2.62 -1.54 6.95
N VAL A 327 2.45 -2.87 6.86
CA VAL A 327 1.23 -3.51 6.35
C VAL A 327 0.49 -4.22 7.48
N PHE A 328 -0.75 -3.80 7.77
CA PHE A 328 -1.58 -4.36 8.83
C PHE A 328 -2.95 -4.76 8.27
N ASN A 329 -3.36 -6.00 8.54
CA ASN A 329 -4.59 -6.58 8.02
C ASN A 329 -5.60 -6.80 9.14
N TYR A 330 -6.85 -6.41 8.93
CA TYR A 330 -7.93 -6.79 9.85
C TYR A 330 -8.33 -8.25 9.66
N ARG A 331 -8.66 -8.64 8.44
CA ARG A 331 -9.43 -9.82 8.06
C ARG A 331 -8.63 -11.10 7.92
N ALA A 332 -9.31 -12.26 8.04
CA ALA A 332 -8.80 -13.56 7.61
C ALA A 332 -8.36 -13.55 6.14
N SER A 333 -7.37 -14.37 5.80
CA SER A 333 -6.88 -14.52 4.43
C SER A 333 -7.87 -15.31 3.56
N TYR A 334 -7.80 -15.11 2.24
CA TYR A 334 -8.56 -15.96 1.29
C TYR A 334 -8.19 -17.44 1.42
N ALA A 335 -6.95 -17.73 1.78
CA ALA A 335 -6.51 -19.11 2.00
C ALA A 335 -7.23 -19.75 3.21
N GLU A 336 -7.50 -18.97 4.27
CA GLU A 336 -8.29 -19.42 5.42
C GLU A 336 -9.76 -19.57 5.06
N GLU A 337 -10.35 -18.59 4.36
CA GLU A 337 -11.75 -18.63 3.91
C GLU A 337 -12.02 -19.84 3.01
N THR A 338 -11.21 -20.03 1.97
CA THR A 338 -11.41 -21.15 1.03
C THR A 338 -11.04 -22.50 1.65
N ALA A 339 -10.09 -22.54 2.58
CA ALA A 339 -9.79 -23.76 3.34
C ALA A 339 -10.96 -24.15 4.25
N ALA A 340 -11.57 -23.19 4.94
CA ALA A 340 -12.79 -23.43 5.74
C ALA A 340 -13.93 -23.94 4.85
N THR A 341 -14.13 -23.29 3.69
CA THR A 341 -15.14 -23.72 2.70
C THR A 341 -14.93 -25.15 2.24
N VAL A 342 -13.73 -25.51 1.79
CA VAL A 342 -13.45 -26.87 1.30
C VAL A 342 -13.60 -27.89 2.43
N ARG A 343 -13.16 -27.57 3.66
CA ARG A 343 -13.37 -28.42 4.84
C ARG A 343 -14.87 -28.67 5.06
N TYR A 344 -15.67 -27.61 5.09
CA TYR A 344 -17.12 -27.71 5.26
C TYR A 344 -17.77 -28.57 4.17
N LEU A 345 -17.43 -28.35 2.89
CA LEU A 345 -17.95 -29.13 1.77
C LEU A 345 -17.64 -30.62 1.90
N VAL A 346 -16.41 -30.96 2.27
CA VAL A 346 -15.97 -32.36 2.37
C VAL A 346 -16.46 -33.02 3.66
N GLU A 347 -16.29 -32.37 4.80
CA GLU A 347 -16.51 -33.02 6.10
C GLU A 347 -17.99 -32.96 6.53
N GLN A 348 -18.69 -31.85 6.26
CA GLN A 348 -20.10 -31.69 6.67
C GLN A 348 -21.08 -32.00 5.54
N ARG A 349 -20.82 -31.48 4.31
CA ARG A 349 -21.70 -31.72 3.17
C ARG A 349 -21.42 -33.04 2.44
N ARG A 350 -20.35 -33.75 2.85
CA ARG A 350 -19.93 -35.06 2.29
C ARG A 350 -19.65 -35.04 0.79
N ILE A 351 -19.26 -33.90 0.24
CA ILE A 351 -18.87 -33.75 -1.16
C ILE A 351 -17.44 -34.28 -1.34
N PRO A 352 -17.21 -35.22 -2.26
CA PRO A 352 -15.85 -35.68 -2.56
C PRO A 352 -14.96 -34.52 -3.02
N ALA A 353 -13.73 -34.44 -2.50
CA ALA A 353 -12.84 -33.31 -2.78
C ALA A 353 -12.47 -33.17 -4.28
N ASP A 354 -12.54 -34.25 -5.04
CA ASP A 354 -12.32 -34.26 -6.50
C ASP A 354 -13.55 -33.82 -7.32
N GLU A 355 -14.71 -33.64 -6.69
CA GLU A 355 -15.91 -33.05 -7.28
C GLU A 355 -16.04 -31.54 -7.03
N ILE A 356 -15.01 -30.92 -6.41
CA ILE A 356 -14.97 -29.48 -6.18
C ILE A 356 -14.26 -28.81 -7.35
N ALA A 357 -14.96 -27.91 -8.03
CA ALA A 357 -14.40 -27.02 -9.05
C ALA A 357 -14.14 -25.63 -8.47
N VAL A 358 -13.38 -24.82 -9.20
CA VAL A 358 -13.07 -23.43 -8.82
C VAL A 358 -13.45 -22.48 -9.95
N PHE A 359 -14.20 -21.42 -9.63
CA PHE A 359 -14.43 -20.27 -10.51
C PHE A 359 -13.73 -19.05 -9.94
N ALA A 360 -12.78 -18.48 -10.68
CA ALA A 360 -11.93 -17.44 -10.13
C ALA A 360 -11.63 -16.30 -11.12
N GLN A 361 -11.42 -15.08 -10.59
CA GLN A 361 -10.85 -13.99 -11.36
C GLN A 361 -9.45 -14.38 -11.85
N GLN A 362 -9.12 -14.06 -13.09
CA GLN A 362 -7.85 -14.47 -13.72
C GLN A 362 -6.72 -13.50 -13.39
N ASP A 363 -6.38 -13.36 -12.10
CA ASP A 363 -5.28 -12.56 -11.57
C ASP A 363 -4.94 -12.99 -10.13
N GLY A 364 -4.08 -12.23 -9.46
CA GLY A 364 -3.63 -12.51 -8.09
C GLY A 364 -4.76 -12.69 -7.06
N TYR A 365 -5.95 -12.12 -7.28
CA TYR A 365 -7.11 -12.37 -6.42
C TYR A 365 -7.57 -13.83 -6.51
N GLY A 366 -7.82 -14.30 -7.72
CA GLY A 366 -8.23 -15.69 -7.93
C GLY A 366 -7.15 -16.70 -7.53
N ASP A 367 -5.88 -16.38 -7.74
CA ASP A 367 -4.76 -17.23 -7.33
C ASP A 367 -4.64 -17.33 -5.80
N ALA A 368 -4.80 -16.23 -5.11
CA ALA A 368 -4.76 -16.20 -3.64
C ALA A 368 -5.87 -17.08 -3.01
N GLY A 369 -7.09 -17.04 -3.55
CA GLY A 369 -8.17 -17.91 -3.10
C GLY A 369 -7.94 -19.38 -3.48
N PHE A 370 -7.41 -19.65 -4.67
CA PHE A 370 -7.09 -21.02 -5.10
C PHE A 370 -6.03 -21.67 -4.20
N ASN A 371 -5.11 -20.91 -3.62
CA ASN A 371 -4.08 -21.44 -2.72
C ASN A 371 -4.66 -22.19 -1.51
N GLY A 372 -5.73 -21.67 -0.91
CA GLY A 372 -6.42 -22.37 0.20
C GLY A 372 -7.14 -23.63 -0.26
N VAL A 373 -7.81 -23.58 -1.43
CA VAL A 373 -8.40 -24.78 -2.05
C VAL A 373 -7.33 -25.83 -2.28
N ALA A 374 -6.21 -25.45 -2.89
CA ALA A 374 -5.09 -26.34 -3.19
C ALA A 374 -4.49 -26.98 -1.93
N LYS A 375 -4.35 -26.19 -0.85
CA LYS A 375 -3.89 -26.69 0.47
C LYS A 375 -4.82 -27.79 0.98
N MET A 376 -6.13 -27.58 0.91
CA MET A 376 -7.10 -28.56 1.39
C MET A 376 -7.21 -29.79 0.47
N LEU A 377 -7.16 -29.63 -0.85
CA LEU A 377 -7.11 -30.77 -1.77
C LEU A 377 -5.92 -31.68 -1.45
N ARG A 378 -4.72 -31.13 -1.19
CA ARG A 378 -3.56 -31.92 -0.75
C ARG A 378 -3.82 -32.63 0.59
N LYS A 379 -4.47 -31.95 1.56
CA LYS A 379 -4.87 -32.56 2.84
C LYS A 379 -5.76 -33.79 2.62
N TYR A 380 -6.68 -33.72 1.66
CA TYR A 380 -7.54 -34.84 1.27
C TYR A 380 -6.91 -35.77 0.23
N LYS A 381 -5.58 -35.71 0.04
CA LYS A 381 -4.82 -36.57 -0.89
C LYS A 381 -5.31 -36.46 -2.34
N ARG A 382 -5.70 -35.27 -2.76
CA ARG A 382 -6.05 -34.94 -4.15
C ARG A 382 -5.00 -33.99 -4.71
N ASP A 383 -4.70 -34.16 -6.00
CA ASP A 383 -3.78 -33.28 -6.73
C ASP A 383 -4.52 -31.99 -7.14
N PRO A 384 -4.08 -30.80 -6.66
CA PRO A 384 -4.72 -29.54 -7.02
C PRO A 384 -4.67 -29.20 -8.50
N GLN A 385 -3.67 -29.67 -9.25
CA GLN A 385 -3.55 -29.43 -10.68
C GLN A 385 -4.66 -30.13 -11.49
N ARG A 386 -5.26 -31.15 -10.89
CA ARG A 386 -6.39 -31.88 -11.49
C ARG A 386 -7.75 -31.24 -11.17
N ALA A 387 -7.82 -30.22 -10.32
CA ALA A 387 -9.06 -29.52 -10.06
C ALA A 387 -9.52 -28.77 -11.32
N LEU A 388 -10.81 -28.82 -11.61
CA LEU A 388 -11.38 -28.00 -12.69
C LEU A 388 -11.36 -26.55 -12.23
N ARG A 389 -10.49 -25.73 -12.85
CA ARG A 389 -10.43 -24.30 -12.63
C ARG A 389 -10.89 -23.58 -13.88
N VAL A 390 -11.91 -22.74 -13.74
CA VAL A 390 -12.45 -21.86 -14.77
C VAL A 390 -12.46 -20.43 -14.22
N GLY A 391 -12.56 -19.41 -15.07
CA GLY A 391 -12.46 -18.04 -14.57
C GLY A 391 -12.90 -17.00 -15.58
N TYR A 392 -12.80 -15.74 -15.14
CA TYR A 392 -13.18 -14.54 -15.91
C TYR A 392 -12.12 -13.45 -15.75
N LYS A 393 -12.10 -12.50 -16.69
CA LYS A 393 -11.18 -11.35 -16.66
C LYS A 393 -11.66 -10.29 -15.68
N ARG A 394 -10.72 -9.67 -14.93
CA ARG A 394 -11.02 -8.54 -14.03
C ARG A 394 -11.84 -7.45 -14.73
N ASN A 395 -12.73 -6.83 -13.98
CA ASN A 395 -13.62 -5.76 -14.44
C ASN A 395 -14.55 -6.15 -15.60
N THR A 396 -14.75 -7.46 -15.83
CA THR A 396 -15.76 -7.96 -16.78
C THR A 396 -16.77 -8.86 -16.04
N SER A 397 -17.84 -9.17 -16.73
CA SER A 397 -18.76 -10.28 -16.41
C SER A 397 -18.85 -11.29 -17.56
N ASP A 398 -17.77 -11.44 -18.32
CA ASP A 398 -17.67 -12.38 -19.41
C ASP A 398 -17.38 -13.77 -18.84
N VAL A 399 -18.43 -14.53 -18.57
CA VAL A 399 -18.37 -15.84 -17.90
C VAL A 399 -18.72 -17.01 -18.83
N GLU A 400 -19.07 -16.73 -20.06
CA GLU A 400 -19.61 -17.69 -21.03
C GLU A 400 -18.67 -18.88 -21.23
N GLU A 401 -17.39 -18.64 -21.44
CA GLU A 401 -16.38 -19.68 -21.59
C GLU A 401 -16.24 -20.55 -20.32
N ALA A 402 -16.30 -19.91 -19.15
CA ALA A 402 -16.23 -20.60 -17.87
C ALA A 402 -17.47 -21.50 -17.64
N VAL A 403 -18.65 -21.01 -17.98
CA VAL A 403 -19.91 -21.76 -17.93
C VAL A 403 -19.84 -22.98 -18.87
N GLU A 404 -19.46 -22.74 -20.12
CA GLU A 404 -19.36 -23.81 -21.11
C GLU A 404 -18.40 -24.93 -20.67
N LYS A 405 -17.21 -24.55 -20.18
CA LYS A 405 -16.22 -25.52 -19.67
C LYS A 405 -16.73 -26.31 -18.48
N LEU A 406 -17.48 -25.67 -17.58
CA LEU A 406 -18.01 -26.32 -16.39
C LEU A 406 -19.20 -27.23 -16.74
N VAL A 407 -20.12 -26.79 -17.59
CA VAL A 407 -21.30 -27.57 -17.98
C VAL A 407 -20.93 -28.76 -18.86
N LYS A 408 -20.02 -28.58 -19.82
CA LYS A 408 -19.61 -29.63 -20.75
C LYS A 408 -18.53 -30.58 -20.19
N THR A 409 -18.06 -30.37 -18.97
CA THR A 409 -17.06 -31.28 -18.39
C THR A 409 -17.62 -32.69 -18.21
N ARG A 410 -16.78 -33.69 -18.51
CA ARG A 410 -17.11 -35.10 -18.22
C ARG A 410 -16.90 -35.48 -16.75
N ARG A 411 -16.33 -34.57 -15.95
CA ARG A 411 -16.12 -34.79 -14.53
C ARG A 411 -17.40 -34.49 -13.78
N ARG A 412 -17.64 -35.25 -12.72
CA ARG A 412 -18.67 -34.87 -11.76
C ARG A 412 -18.22 -33.64 -10.99
N VAL A 413 -19.06 -32.61 -10.98
CA VAL A 413 -18.87 -31.40 -10.19
C VAL A 413 -20.11 -31.25 -9.30
N SER A 414 -19.92 -31.29 -7.99
CA SER A 414 -20.98 -31.16 -6.99
C SER A 414 -20.91 -29.82 -6.26
N ALA A 415 -19.76 -29.13 -6.28
CA ALA A 415 -19.62 -27.81 -5.72
C ALA A 415 -18.62 -26.95 -6.52
N VAL A 416 -18.84 -25.63 -6.50
CA VAL A 416 -17.92 -24.62 -7.04
C VAL A 416 -17.51 -23.67 -5.92
N VAL A 417 -16.21 -23.63 -5.62
CA VAL A 417 -15.61 -22.61 -4.78
C VAL A 417 -15.27 -21.42 -5.65
N MET A 418 -15.88 -20.27 -5.34
CA MET A 418 -15.71 -19.09 -6.17
C MET A 418 -14.81 -18.07 -5.49
N VAL A 419 -13.99 -17.40 -6.29
CA VAL A 419 -13.12 -16.29 -5.91
C VAL A 419 -13.37 -15.18 -6.94
N ALA A 420 -14.54 -14.56 -6.81
CA ALA A 420 -15.10 -13.69 -7.84
C ALA A 420 -15.84 -12.49 -7.23
N THR A 421 -15.88 -11.39 -7.99
CA THR A 421 -16.68 -10.21 -7.63
C THR A 421 -18.16 -10.44 -7.98
N TYR A 422 -19.07 -9.72 -7.30
CA TYR A 422 -20.51 -9.97 -7.29
C TYR A 422 -21.16 -10.11 -8.67
N LYS A 423 -20.86 -9.22 -9.64
CA LYS A 423 -21.48 -9.28 -10.98
C LYS A 423 -21.10 -10.52 -11.77
N ALA A 424 -19.81 -10.87 -11.79
CA ALA A 424 -19.32 -12.05 -12.46
C ALA A 424 -19.83 -13.32 -11.77
N ALA A 425 -19.83 -13.33 -10.43
CA ALA A 425 -20.33 -14.43 -9.63
C ALA A 425 -21.82 -14.68 -9.87
N ALA A 426 -22.66 -13.64 -9.79
CA ALA A 426 -24.10 -13.77 -9.98
C ALA A 426 -24.45 -14.28 -11.39
N LYS A 427 -23.83 -13.70 -12.44
CA LYS A 427 -24.05 -14.13 -13.83
C LYS A 427 -23.58 -15.57 -14.07
N PHE A 428 -22.45 -15.97 -13.46
CA PHE A 428 -21.96 -17.34 -13.55
C PHE A 428 -22.93 -18.33 -12.89
N ILE A 429 -23.40 -18.04 -11.69
CA ILE A 429 -24.37 -18.87 -10.96
C ILE A 429 -25.67 -19.01 -11.76
N ASP A 430 -26.23 -17.90 -12.25
CA ASP A 430 -27.46 -17.89 -13.04
C ASP A 430 -27.34 -18.83 -14.26
N LYS A 431 -26.30 -18.63 -15.07
CA LYS A 431 -26.09 -19.42 -16.28
C LYS A 431 -25.81 -20.90 -16.00
N VAL A 432 -25.09 -21.22 -14.93
CA VAL A 432 -24.83 -22.63 -14.57
C VAL A 432 -26.08 -23.28 -14.00
N LYS A 433 -26.84 -22.60 -13.12
CA LYS A 433 -28.09 -23.15 -12.56
C LYS A 433 -29.16 -23.40 -13.64
N ALA A 434 -29.14 -22.64 -14.73
CA ALA A 434 -30.04 -22.89 -15.88
C ALA A 434 -29.79 -24.23 -16.55
N GLU A 435 -28.58 -24.78 -16.46
CA GLU A 435 -28.17 -26.07 -17.07
C GLU A 435 -27.97 -27.18 -16.02
N ARG A 436 -27.53 -26.81 -14.83
CA ARG A 436 -27.13 -27.69 -13.72
C ARG A 436 -27.57 -27.07 -12.37
N ASP A 437 -28.71 -27.47 -11.87
CA ASP A 437 -29.26 -27.00 -10.59
C ASP A 437 -28.79 -27.81 -9.35
N ASP A 438 -28.05 -28.90 -9.60
CA ASP A 438 -27.50 -29.82 -8.61
C ASP A 438 -26.16 -29.31 -7.97
N ILE A 439 -25.59 -28.21 -8.46
CA ILE A 439 -24.31 -27.70 -8.02
C ILE A 439 -24.46 -26.70 -6.87
N LEU A 440 -23.67 -26.90 -5.81
CA LEU A 440 -23.57 -25.96 -4.70
C LEU A 440 -22.52 -24.88 -5.01
N PHE A 441 -22.87 -23.61 -4.80
CA PHE A 441 -21.97 -22.46 -5.02
C PHE A 441 -21.55 -21.83 -3.71
N THR A 442 -20.26 -21.54 -3.61
CA THR A 442 -19.68 -20.81 -2.46
C THR A 442 -18.83 -19.66 -2.98
N ASN A 443 -18.68 -18.57 -2.20
CA ASN A 443 -17.75 -17.49 -2.54
C ASN A 443 -17.04 -16.98 -1.27
N VAL A 444 -15.93 -16.27 -1.46
CA VAL A 444 -15.23 -15.59 -0.37
C VAL A 444 -15.84 -14.20 -0.10
N SER A 445 -15.67 -13.68 1.09
CA SER A 445 -16.26 -12.42 1.58
C SER A 445 -15.98 -11.19 0.69
N PHE A 446 -14.86 -11.18 -0.03
CA PHE A 446 -14.51 -10.10 -0.96
C PHE A 446 -15.51 -9.97 -2.12
N VAL A 447 -16.36 -10.95 -2.33
CA VAL A 447 -17.40 -10.88 -3.38
C VAL A 447 -18.24 -9.60 -3.30
N GLY A 448 -18.41 -9.03 -2.12
CA GLY A 448 -19.41 -8.00 -1.83
C GLY A 448 -20.77 -8.65 -1.62
N SER A 449 -20.96 -9.23 -0.43
CA SER A 449 -22.05 -10.17 -0.14
C SER A 449 -23.44 -9.62 -0.42
N GLN A 450 -23.72 -8.38 0.03
CA GLN A 450 -25.04 -7.78 -0.23
C GLN A 450 -25.23 -7.48 -1.72
N ALA A 451 -24.19 -6.95 -2.40
CA ALA A 451 -24.26 -6.72 -3.84
C ALA A 451 -24.46 -8.01 -4.64
N LEU A 452 -23.86 -9.14 -4.18
CA LEU A 452 -24.13 -10.46 -4.77
C LEU A 452 -25.58 -10.88 -4.57
N ALA A 453 -26.12 -10.73 -3.34
CA ALA A 453 -27.51 -11.08 -3.05
C ALA A 453 -28.49 -10.28 -3.92
N ASP A 454 -28.26 -8.97 -4.05
CA ASP A 454 -29.10 -8.08 -4.86
C ASP A 454 -29.08 -8.47 -6.35
N GLU A 455 -27.89 -8.78 -6.90
CA GLU A 455 -27.74 -9.26 -8.29
C GLU A 455 -28.44 -10.62 -8.50
N LEU A 456 -28.28 -11.57 -7.58
CA LEU A 456 -28.91 -12.90 -7.67
C LEU A 456 -30.44 -12.82 -7.59
N VAL A 457 -30.97 -12.01 -6.66
CA VAL A 457 -32.42 -11.79 -6.54
C VAL A 457 -32.98 -11.13 -7.80
N SER A 458 -32.22 -10.27 -8.46
CA SER A 458 -32.65 -9.64 -9.72
C SER A 458 -32.83 -10.64 -10.87
N TYR A 459 -32.10 -11.77 -10.83
CA TYR A 459 -32.28 -12.90 -11.77
C TYR A 459 -33.43 -13.85 -11.35
N GLY A 460 -33.83 -13.81 -10.06
CA GLY A 460 -34.90 -14.61 -9.50
C GLY A 460 -34.51 -15.24 -8.16
N GLY A 461 -35.40 -15.22 -7.18
CA GLY A 461 -35.10 -15.68 -5.81
C GLY A 461 -34.55 -17.10 -5.71
N LYS A 462 -34.99 -18.03 -6.56
CA LYS A 462 -34.42 -19.40 -6.62
C LYS A 462 -32.94 -19.44 -7.01
N ILE A 463 -32.45 -18.42 -7.71
CA ILE A 463 -31.03 -18.35 -8.09
C ILE A 463 -30.16 -18.03 -6.87
N ALA A 464 -30.68 -17.21 -5.95
CA ALA A 464 -29.96 -16.85 -4.70
C ALA A 464 -29.95 -18.01 -3.68
N GLU A 465 -31.02 -18.81 -3.64
CA GLU A 465 -31.20 -19.85 -2.62
C GLU A 465 -30.05 -20.87 -2.60
N GLY A 466 -29.48 -21.09 -1.40
CA GLY A 466 -28.41 -22.04 -1.17
C GLY A 466 -27.01 -21.56 -1.54
N VAL A 467 -26.84 -20.34 -2.10
CA VAL A 467 -25.52 -19.77 -2.36
C VAL A 467 -24.87 -19.40 -1.05
N MET A 468 -23.67 -19.90 -0.82
CA MET A 468 -22.92 -19.71 0.42
C MET A 468 -21.84 -18.64 0.23
N VAL A 469 -21.60 -17.85 1.29
CA VAL A 469 -20.51 -16.87 1.31
C VAL A 469 -19.80 -16.95 2.67
N THR A 470 -18.47 -17.06 2.66
CA THR A 470 -17.69 -16.86 3.88
C THR A 470 -17.66 -15.39 4.24
N GLN A 471 -17.58 -15.08 5.51
CA GLN A 471 -17.52 -13.72 6.02
C GLN A 471 -16.34 -13.55 6.99
N VAL A 472 -15.87 -12.33 7.12
CA VAL A 472 -14.79 -11.94 8.05
C VAL A 472 -15.28 -10.97 9.13
N VAL A 473 -16.57 -10.70 9.13
CA VAL A 473 -17.34 -10.00 10.15
C VAL A 473 -18.63 -10.77 10.44
N PRO A 474 -19.24 -10.61 11.61
CA PRO A 474 -20.51 -11.24 11.90
C PRO A 474 -21.63 -10.69 10.99
N LEU A 475 -22.78 -11.35 11.02
CA LEU A 475 -23.96 -10.91 10.27
C LEU A 475 -24.30 -9.45 10.61
N PRO A 476 -24.43 -8.54 9.63
CA PRO A 476 -24.69 -7.10 9.85
C PRO A 476 -26.01 -6.78 10.56
N LEU A 477 -26.88 -7.77 10.71
CA LEU A 477 -28.14 -7.71 11.48
C LEU A 477 -28.06 -8.48 12.80
N SER A 478 -26.87 -8.97 13.21
CA SER A 478 -26.70 -9.65 14.50
C SER A 478 -26.84 -8.69 15.69
N LYS A 479 -26.93 -9.25 16.90
CA LYS A 479 -27.07 -8.48 18.14
C LYS A 479 -25.73 -8.30 18.88
N SER A 480 -24.59 -8.51 18.21
CA SER A 480 -23.31 -8.21 18.83
C SER A 480 -23.13 -6.70 19.04
N THR A 481 -22.41 -6.31 20.08
CA THR A 481 -22.33 -4.91 20.54
C THR A 481 -21.81 -3.97 19.43
N ALA A 482 -20.79 -4.38 18.70
CA ALA A 482 -20.26 -3.58 17.59
C ALA A 482 -21.29 -3.42 16.46
N VAL A 483 -22.04 -4.48 16.15
CA VAL A 483 -23.02 -4.46 15.08
C VAL A 483 -24.22 -3.57 15.46
N LEU A 484 -24.70 -3.65 16.69
CA LEU A 484 -25.77 -2.76 17.17
C LEU A 484 -25.35 -1.29 17.08
N ARG A 485 -24.12 -0.97 17.50
CA ARG A 485 -23.59 0.39 17.40
C ARG A 485 -23.43 0.84 15.93
N TYR A 486 -22.94 -0.03 15.07
CA TYR A 486 -22.88 0.23 13.63
C TYR A 486 -24.26 0.52 13.04
N GLN A 487 -25.28 -0.29 13.38
CA GLN A 487 -26.66 -0.10 12.93
C GLN A 487 -27.27 1.23 13.43
N GLU A 488 -26.94 1.66 14.65
CA GLU A 488 -27.37 2.95 15.21
C GLU A 488 -26.73 4.14 14.47
N LEU A 489 -25.46 4.02 14.10
CA LEU A 489 -24.71 5.08 13.43
C LEU A 489 -25.06 5.23 11.95
N LEU A 490 -25.44 4.13 11.29
CA LEU A 490 -25.67 4.11 9.84
C LEU A 490 -26.73 5.13 9.38
N PRO A 491 -27.94 5.19 9.93
CA PRO A 491 -28.92 6.20 9.54
C PRO A 491 -28.53 7.63 9.92
N LYS A 492 -27.65 7.80 10.91
CA LYS A 492 -27.21 9.11 11.37
C LYS A 492 -26.20 9.76 10.42
N TYR A 493 -25.27 8.98 9.87
CA TYR A 493 -24.15 9.51 9.07
C TYR A 493 -24.18 9.07 7.59
N SER A 494 -25.00 8.10 7.24
CA SER A 494 -25.10 7.55 5.87
C SER A 494 -26.56 7.26 5.53
N LEU A 495 -27.35 8.31 5.40
CA LEU A 495 -28.79 8.22 5.15
C LEU A 495 -29.08 7.38 3.88
N GLY A 496 -29.97 6.40 4.02
CA GLY A 496 -30.40 5.51 2.94
C GLY A 496 -29.52 4.27 2.75
N GLU A 497 -28.37 4.19 3.42
CA GLU A 497 -27.55 2.99 3.40
C GLU A 497 -28.15 1.90 4.30
N LYS A 498 -28.03 0.64 3.85
CA LYS A 498 -28.48 -0.54 4.62
C LYS A 498 -27.26 -1.21 5.27
N PRO A 499 -27.46 -1.92 6.39
CA PRO A 499 -26.41 -2.76 6.98
C PRO A 499 -25.86 -3.76 5.96
N ASP A 500 -24.54 -3.75 5.77
CA ASP A 500 -23.81 -4.55 4.78
C ASP A 500 -22.50 -5.08 5.36
N PHE A 501 -22.05 -6.25 4.91
CA PHE A 501 -20.82 -6.89 5.36
C PHE A 501 -19.57 -6.05 5.05
N VAL A 502 -19.51 -5.45 3.86
CA VAL A 502 -18.34 -4.66 3.42
C VAL A 502 -18.23 -3.39 4.26
N SER A 503 -19.33 -2.69 4.48
CA SER A 503 -19.32 -1.48 5.31
C SER A 503 -19.11 -1.80 6.79
N LEU A 504 -19.61 -2.92 7.29
CA LEU A 504 -19.30 -3.38 8.65
C LEU A 504 -17.80 -3.70 8.80
N GLU A 505 -17.18 -4.32 7.79
CA GLU A 505 -15.72 -4.56 7.81
C GLU A 505 -14.93 -3.25 7.83
N GLY A 506 -15.29 -2.28 7.01
CA GLY A 506 -14.69 -0.94 7.02
C GLY A 506 -14.82 -0.26 8.39
N TYR A 507 -15.99 -0.38 9.03
CA TYR A 507 -16.25 0.15 10.36
C TYR A 507 -15.38 -0.52 11.43
N VAL A 508 -15.26 -1.84 11.42
CA VAL A 508 -14.45 -2.58 12.40
C VAL A 508 -12.96 -2.30 12.20
N ALA A 509 -12.47 -2.32 10.95
CA ALA A 509 -11.08 -2.01 10.63
C ALA A 509 -10.70 -0.59 11.07
N ALA A 510 -11.58 0.40 10.81
CA ALA A 510 -11.34 1.77 11.24
C ALA A 510 -11.32 1.92 12.77
N ASN A 511 -12.21 1.23 13.49
CA ASN A 511 -12.19 1.25 14.97
C ASN A 511 -10.92 0.62 15.54
N LEU A 512 -10.40 -0.44 14.92
CA LEU A 512 -9.13 -1.06 15.31
C LEU A 512 -7.95 -0.10 15.11
N LEU A 513 -7.93 0.65 14.00
CA LEU A 513 -6.95 1.73 13.77
C LEU A 513 -7.07 2.83 14.82
N ILE A 514 -8.30 3.23 15.17
CA ILE A 514 -8.56 4.25 16.19
C ILE A 514 -8.02 3.81 17.56
N GLU A 515 -8.13 2.54 17.92
CA GLU A 515 -7.54 2.02 19.15
C GLU A 515 -5.99 2.09 19.12
N GLY A 516 -5.37 1.79 17.97
CA GLY A 516 -3.92 1.99 17.78
C GLY A 516 -3.50 3.45 17.95
N LEU A 517 -4.24 4.38 17.34
CA LEU A 517 -3.98 5.82 17.45
C LEU A 517 -4.16 6.35 18.89
N LYS A 518 -5.18 5.89 19.62
CA LYS A 518 -5.37 6.24 21.04
C LYS A 518 -4.17 5.81 21.87
N ARG A 519 -3.67 4.59 21.64
CA ARG A 519 -2.54 4.01 22.35
C ARG A 519 -1.22 4.71 21.99
N ALA A 520 -1.02 5.09 20.73
CA ALA A 520 0.16 5.83 20.29
C ALA A 520 0.26 7.24 20.92
N GLY A 521 -0.86 7.78 21.41
CA GLY A 521 -0.90 9.09 22.07
C GLY A 521 -0.99 10.25 21.09
N ARG A 522 -0.79 11.49 21.59
CA ARG A 522 -0.93 12.69 20.74
C ARG A 522 0.30 12.91 19.84
N ASP A 523 1.48 12.75 20.38
CA ASP A 523 2.74 13.10 19.72
C ASP A 523 3.41 11.84 19.15
N PHE A 524 2.74 11.22 18.18
CA PHE A 524 3.17 9.98 17.52
C PHE A 524 3.90 10.25 16.19
N THR A 525 4.70 9.30 15.78
CA THR A 525 5.28 9.15 14.44
C THR A 525 4.71 7.90 13.79
N THR A 526 4.98 7.66 12.51
CA THR A 526 4.59 6.41 11.84
C THR A 526 5.15 5.20 12.60
N GLU A 527 6.43 5.24 13.02
CA GLU A 527 7.06 4.13 13.73
C GLU A 527 6.42 3.86 15.10
N SER A 528 6.19 4.92 15.91
CA SER A 528 5.56 4.73 17.22
C SER A 528 4.10 4.29 17.13
N LEU A 529 3.39 4.64 16.03
CA LEU A 529 2.06 4.07 15.79
C LEU A 529 2.13 2.58 15.44
N ILE A 530 3.12 2.17 14.64
CA ILE A 530 3.35 0.76 14.33
C ILE A 530 3.65 -0.01 15.61
N ASP A 531 4.55 0.48 16.46
CA ASP A 531 4.85 -0.15 17.75
C ASP A 531 3.60 -0.24 18.66
N ALA A 532 2.74 0.78 18.63
CA ALA A 532 1.47 0.78 19.36
C ALA A 532 0.47 -0.25 18.77
N LEU A 533 0.44 -0.41 17.44
CA LEU A 533 -0.36 -1.44 16.77
C LEU A 533 0.14 -2.84 17.09
N GLU A 534 1.45 -3.11 16.98
CA GLU A 534 2.07 -4.39 17.34
C GLU A 534 1.85 -4.75 18.82
N GLY A 535 1.63 -3.75 19.68
CA GLY A 535 1.25 -3.93 21.08
C GLY A 535 -0.24 -4.16 21.35
N LEU A 536 -1.10 -4.14 20.32
CA LEU A 536 -2.54 -4.42 20.46
C LEU A 536 -2.79 -5.91 20.58
N HIS A 537 -3.11 -6.38 21.78
CA HIS A 537 -3.46 -7.77 22.05
C HIS A 537 -4.82 -7.85 22.74
N GLY A 538 -5.61 -8.85 22.37
CA GLY A 538 -6.89 -9.13 23.02
C GLY A 538 -7.93 -8.02 22.89
N VAL A 539 -7.91 -7.25 21.81
CA VAL A 539 -8.87 -6.16 21.59
C VAL A 539 -10.24 -6.76 21.27
N ASP A 540 -11.20 -6.47 22.12
CA ASP A 540 -12.60 -6.81 21.89
C ASP A 540 -13.36 -5.57 21.45
N LEU A 541 -13.71 -5.50 20.17
CA LEU A 541 -14.59 -4.47 19.62
C LEU A 541 -16.07 -4.86 19.65
N GLY A 542 -16.41 -6.02 20.24
CA GLY A 542 -17.79 -6.52 20.31
C GLY A 542 -18.27 -7.18 19.02
N VAL A 543 -17.36 -7.74 18.21
CA VAL A 543 -17.70 -8.51 17.01
C VAL A 543 -17.74 -10.02 17.25
N GLY A 544 -17.52 -10.47 18.48
CA GLY A 544 -17.48 -11.89 18.83
C GLY A 544 -16.17 -12.59 18.48
N ALA A 545 -15.11 -11.82 18.25
CA ALA A 545 -13.74 -12.31 18.06
C ALA A 545 -12.76 -11.37 18.75
N SER A 546 -11.78 -11.93 19.44
CA SER A 546 -10.64 -11.17 19.97
C SER A 546 -9.64 -10.88 18.85
N MET A 547 -9.12 -9.67 18.81
CA MET A 547 -8.23 -9.19 17.76
C MET A 547 -6.92 -8.68 18.34
N GLY A 548 -5.87 -8.70 17.55
CA GLY A 548 -4.58 -8.16 17.95
C GLY A 548 -3.54 -8.27 16.86
N PHE A 549 -2.43 -7.59 17.08
CA PHE A 549 -1.25 -7.65 16.24
C PHE A 549 -0.03 -8.00 17.09
N GLY A 550 1.05 -8.39 16.46
CA GLY A 550 2.34 -8.61 17.09
C GLY A 550 3.46 -8.45 16.08
N MET A 551 4.71 -8.35 16.55
CA MET A 551 5.90 -8.21 15.69
C MET A 551 6.05 -9.35 14.67
N SER A 552 5.51 -10.53 14.96
CA SER A 552 5.54 -11.70 14.07
C SER A 552 4.29 -11.85 13.22
N GLU A 553 3.23 -11.07 13.46
CA GLU A 553 1.96 -11.20 12.74
C GLU A 553 1.18 -9.88 12.71
N HIS A 554 0.93 -9.39 11.50
CA HIS A 554 0.15 -8.18 11.25
C HIS A 554 -1.26 -8.51 10.71
N GLN A 555 -1.84 -9.64 11.12
CA GLN A 555 -3.23 -10.00 10.86
C GLN A 555 -4.00 -10.06 12.18
N ALA A 556 -5.02 -9.21 12.32
CA ALA A 556 -5.74 -9.05 13.59
C ALA A 556 -6.74 -10.17 13.88
N SER A 557 -7.34 -10.76 12.84
CA SER A 557 -8.37 -11.79 12.99
C SER A 557 -8.20 -12.92 11.98
N HIS A 558 -8.36 -14.15 12.45
CA HIS A 558 -8.40 -15.39 11.65
C HIS A 558 -9.81 -15.97 11.57
N LYS A 559 -10.78 -15.28 12.18
CA LYS A 559 -12.14 -15.81 12.26
C LYS A 559 -12.82 -15.73 10.89
N VAL A 560 -13.36 -16.86 10.49
CA VAL A 560 -14.21 -17.02 9.29
C VAL A 560 -15.59 -17.43 9.76
N TRP A 561 -16.61 -16.69 9.32
CA TRP A 561 -18.02 -17.06 9.53
C TRP A 561 -18.57 -17.63 8.23
N GLY A 562 -19.51 -18.56 8.34
CA GLY A 562 -20.26 -19.06 7.19
C GLY A 562 -21.63 -18.43 7.10
N THR A 563 -22.06 -18.10 5.88
CA THR A 563 -23.43 -17.65 5.61
C THR A 563 -24.00 -18.34 4.37
N VAL A 564 -25.33 -18.44 4.31
CA VAL A 564 -26.08 -18.95 3.16
C VAL A 564 -27.25 -18.04 2.86
N LEU A 565 -27.53 -17.83 1.58
CA LEU A 565 -28.66 -17.03 1.11
C LEU A 565 -29.95 -17.87 1.10
N ASP A 566 -31.04 -17.24 1.55
CA ASP A 566 -32.39 -17.72 1.27
C ASP A 566 -32.92 -17.20 -0.09
N ALA A 567 -34.11 -17.65 -0.48
CA ALA A 567 -34.74 -17.24 -1.74
C ALA A 567 -35.11 -15.74 -1.81
N SER A 568 -35.10 -15.03 -0.67
CA SER A 568 -35.33 -13.58 -0.59
C SER A 568 -34.05 -12.77 -0.62
N GLY A 569 -32.90 -13.43 -0.70
CA GLY A 569 -31.60 -12.77 -0.66
C GLY A 569 -31.12 -12.40 0.74
N ASN A 570 -31.73 -12.93 1.80
CA ASN A 570 -31.27 -12.70 3.17
C ASN A 570 -30.20 -13.74 3.55
N PHE A 571 -29.17 -13.29 4.26
CA PHE A 571 -28.13 -14.16 4.78
C PHE A 571 -28.55 -14.80 6.10
N GLN A 572 -28.34 -16.08 6.20
CA GLN A 572 -28.45 -16.87 7.43
C GLN A 572 -27.07 -17.44 7.79
N THR A 573 -26.76 -17.51 9.09
CA THR A 573 -25.50 -18.08 9.55
C THR A 573 -25.51 -19.60 9.42
N ILE A 574 -24.35 -20.14 9.03
CA ILE A 574 -24.08 -21.59 9.07
C ILE A 574 -22.78 -21.82 9.84
N GLU A 575 -22.72 -22.92 10.58
CA GLU A 575 -21.48 -23.36 11.23
C GLU A 575 -20.57 -24.05 10.20
N MET A 576 -19.31 -23.62 10.16
CA MET A 576 -18.31 -24.16 9.23
C MET A 576 -17.14 -24.85 9.96
N ASP A 577 -17.17 -24.89 11.28
CA ASP A 577 -16.13 -25.51 12.13
C ASP A 577 -16.34 -27.02 12.29
#